data_c574fc0d205c3305de0519c8eafac56e
#
_entry.id   c574fc0d205c3305de0519c8eafac56e
#
_cell.length_a   1.000
_cell.length_b   1.000
_cell.length_c   1.000
_cell.angle_alpha   90.00
_cell.angle_beta   90.00
_cell.angle_gamma   90.00
#
_symmetry.space_group_name_H-M   'P 1'
#
loop_
_entity.id
_entity.type
_entity.pdbx_description
1 polymer ?
#
loop_
_entity_poly.entity_id
_entity_poly.type
_entity_poly.pdbx_seq_one_letter_code
_entity_poly.pdbx_strand_id
1 'polypeptide(L)'
;MDPIAGIFLIALGSIGAASFYVPFKKVREWAWESYWIMQGVAAWLIAPWLFALIFVPKGELMSIISESPSSAKLMSMFFGILWGFGGLTFGLSIRYLGVALGQSIALGLCAAFGTLIPPIIAGDNLFATKAGILTLTGVALTVAGIAVIGYAGSLKTK
;
A
#
# COMPACT_ATOMS: atom_id res chain seq x y z
N MET A 1 2.86 1.41 23.58
CA MET A 1 1.62 1.93 22.98
C MET A 1 0.52 0.95 23.32
N ASP A 2 -0.65 1.42 23.75
CA ASP A 2 -1.79 0.57 24.04
C ASP A 2 -2.20 -0.18 22.75
N PRO A 3 -2.34 -1.52 22.75
CA PRO A 3 -2.77 -2.30 21.59
C PRO A 3 -4.09 -1.80 20.97
N ILE A 4 -5.02 -1.34 21.81
CA ILE A 4 -6.31 -0.81 21.36
C ILE A 4 -6.13 0.48 20.55
N ALA A 5 -5.27 1.39 21.03
CA ALA A 5 -4.94 2.62 20.29
C ALA A 5 -4.28 2.31 18.93
N GLY A 6 -3.42 1.27 18.88
CA GLY A 6 -2.81 0.80 17.64
C GLY A 6 -3.84 0.28 16.64
N ILE A 7 -4.79 -0.54 17.08
CA ILE A 7 -5.87 -1.05 16.23
C ILE A 7 -6.75 0.10 15.71
N PHE A 8 -7.08 1.07 16.55
CA PHE A 8 -7.86 2.24 16.15
C PHE A 8 -7.16 3.08 15.08
N LEU A 9 -5.84 3.33 15.23
CA LEU A 9 -5.05 4.04 14.24
C LEU A 9 -4.96 3.28 12.91
N ILE A 10 -4.80 1.95 12.95
CA ILE A 10 -4.82 1.11 11.76
C ILE A 10 -6.18 1.19 11.06
N ALA A 11 -7.28 1.14 11.82
CA ALA A 11 -8.63 1.27 11.25
C ALA A 11 -8.82 2.63 10.55
N LEU A 12 -8.42 3.73 11.17
CA LEU A 12 -8.46 5.06 10.56
C LEU A 12 -7.60 5.14 9.29
N GLY A 13 -6.38 4.60 9.34
CA GLY A 13 -5.49 4.54 8.18
C GLY A 13 -6.11 3.73 7.03
N SER A 14 -6.77 2.61 7.36
CA SER A 14 -7.47 1.77 6.37
C SER A 14 -8.65 2.48 5.72
N ILE A 15 -9.43 3.26 6.48
CA ILE A 15 -10.51 4.09 5.93
C ILE A 15 -9.93 5.14 4.99
N GLY A 16 -8.84 5.81 5.39
CA GLY A 16 -8.13 6.77 4.53
C GLY A 16 -7.64 6.12 3.23
N ALA A 17 -7.00 4.96 3.32
CA ALA A 17 -6.51 4.20 2.18
C ALA A 17 -7.65 3.71 1.26
N ALA A 18 -8.79 3.32 1.81
CA ALA A 18 -9.95 2.90 1.02
C ALA A 18 -10.63 4.07 0.31
N SER A 19 -10.60 5.26 0.89
CA SER A 19 -11.32 6.44 0.39
C SER A 19 -10.52 7.32 -0.57
N PHE A 20 -9.21 7.09 -0.75
CA PHE A 20 -8.36 7.96 -1.58
C PHE A 20 -8.81 8.02 -3.06
N TYR A 21 -9.50 6.99 -3.54
CA TYR A 21 -10.04 6.91 -4.91
C TYR A 21 -11.40 7.62 -5.08
N VAL A 22 -12.07 7.96 -3.98
CA VAL A 22 -13.40 8.59 -4.03
C VAL A 22 -13.39 9.93 -4.77
N PRO A 23 -12.41 10.83 -4.56
CA PRO A 23 -12.33 12.09 -5.30
C PRO A 23 -12.23 11.91 -6.81
N PHE A 24 -11.55 10.86 -7.29
CA PHE A 24 -11.38 10.60 -8.72
C PHE A 24 -12.71 10.35 -9.45
N LYS A 25 -13.70 9.78 -8.76
CA LYS A 25 -15.03 9.58 -9.33
C LYS A 25 -15.78 10.88 -9.61
N LYS A 26 -15.35 11.99 -9.01
CA LYS A 26 -15.93 13.32 -9.20
C LYS A 26 -15.24 14.12 -10.30
N VAL A 27 -14.02 13.73 -10.67
CA VAL A 27 -13.28 14.37 -11.77
C VAL A 27 -13.83 13.82 -13.08
N ARG A 28 -14.48 14.69 -13.84
CA ARG A 28 -15.04 14.38 -15.17
C ARG A 28 -14.14 14.97 -16.24
N GLU A 29 -14.11 14.35 -17.42
CA GLU A 29 -13.42 14.86 -18.62
C GLU A 29 -11.89 14.84 -18.57
N TRP A 30 -11.28 14.33 -17.49
CA TRP A 30 -9.84 14.12 -17.42
C TRP A 30 -9.49 12.70 -17.87
N ALA A 31 -8.40 12.59 -18.64
CA ALA A 31 -7.81 11.29 -18.91
C ALA A 31 -7.31 10.67 -17.59
N TRP A 32 -7.44 9.35 -17.47
CA TRP A 32 -7.02 8.62 -16.26
C TRP A 32 -5.55 8.93 -15.88
N GLU A 33 -4.69 9.02 -16.87
CA GLU A 33 -3.27 9.34 -16.72
C GLU A 33 -3.05 10.72 -16.07
N SER A 34 -3.87 11.70 -16.42
CA SER A 34 -3.73 13.07 -15.91
C SER A 34 -3.99 13.15 -14.43
N TYR A 35 -5.09 12.59 -13.94
CA TYR A 35 -5.35 12.61 -12.49
C TYR A 35 -4.43 11.65 -11.72
N TRP A 36 -3.98 10.56 -12.34
CA TRP A 36 -3.01 9.66 -11.73
C TRP A 36 -1.66 10.37 -11.48
N ILE A 37 -1.17 11.13 -12.46
CA ILE A 37 0.05 11.93 -12.32
C ILE A 37 -0.14 13.04 -11.27
N MET A 38 -1.26 13.75 -11.31
CA MET A 38 -1.53 14.83 -10.34
C MET A 38 -1.60 14.30 -8.91
N GLN A 39 -2.25 13.16 -8.71
CA GLN A 39 -2.27 12.50 -7.41
C GLN A 39 -0.87 12.04 -6.98
N GLY A 40 -0.09 11.48 -7.91
CA GLY A 40 1.28 11.05 -7.65
C GLY A 40 2.17 12.23 -7.22
N VAL A 41 2.10 13.36 -7.92
CA VAL A 41 2.83 14.58 -7.54
C VAL A 41 2.43 15.05 -6.15
N ALA A 42 1.13 15.12 -5.86
CA ALA A 42 0.65 15.57 -4.55
C ALA A 42 1.07 14.61 -3.43
N ALA A 43 0.85 13.30 -3.60
CA ALA A 43 1.05 12.30 -2.56
C ALA A 43 2.52 11.90 -2.36
N TRP A 44 3.34 11.90 -3.41
CA TRP A 44 4.69 11.34 -3.36
C TRP A 44 5.80 12.37 -3.46
N LEU A 45 5.52 13.56 -3.98
CA LEU A 45 6.48 14.65 -3.99
C LEU A 45 6.13 15.73 -2.96
N ILE A 46 4.90 16.26 -2.97
CA ILE A 46 4.56 17.40 -2.12
C ILE A 46 4.34 16.96 -0.67
N ALA A 47 3.49 15.97 -0.43
CA ALA A 47 3.12 15.57 0.93
C ALA A 47 4.30 15.12 1.80
N PRO A 48 5.26 14.28 1.35
CA PRO A 48 6.40 13.88 2.15
C PRO A 48 7.27 15.05 2.58
N TRP A 49 7.50 16.02 1.70
CA TRP A 49 8.27 17.22 2.05
C TRP A 49 7.54 18.10 3.04
N LEU A 50 6.23 18.31 2.86
CA LEU A 50 5.43 19.06 3.81
C LEU A 50 5.44 18.40 5.19
N PHE A 51 5.25 17.09 5.27
CA PHE A 51 5.31 16.38 6.56
C PHE A 51 6.71 16.42 7.17
N ALA A 52 7.76 16.25 6.37
CA ALA A 52 9.13 16.39 6.88
C ALA A 52 9.38 17.77 7.46
N LEU A 53 8.94 18.85 6.80
CA LEU A 53 9.08 20.23 7.29
C LEU A 53 8.26 20.51 8.56
N ILE A 54 7.14 19.80 8.77
CA ILE A 54 6.28 19.96 9.96
C ILE A 54 6.84 19.21 11.16
N PHE A 55 7.30 17.96 10.95
CA PHE A 55 7.67 17.05 12.04
C PHE A 55 9.16 17.03 12.38
N VAL A 56 10.03 17.46 11.47
CA VAL A 56 11.47 17.56 11.72
C VAL A 56 11.79 18.95 12.29
N PRO A 57 12.61 19.05 13.34
CA PRO A 57 13.03 20.35 13.88
C PRO A 57 13.63 21.26 12.80
N LYS A 58 13.35 22.55 12.92
CA LYS A 58 13.79 23.54 11.91
C LYS A 58 15.32 23.51 11.75
N GLY A 59 15.76 23.36 10.53
CA GLY A 59 17.19 23.36 10.18
C GLY A 59 17.86 21.98 10.19
N GLU A 60 17.26 20.94 10.76
CA GLU A 60 17.87 19.62 10.88
C GLU A 60 17.60 18.70 9.69
N LEU A 61 16.60 19.02 8.85
CA LEU A 61 16.21 18.14 7.74
C LEU A 61 17.37 17.84 6.79
N MET A 62 18.15 18.85 6.43
CA MET A 62 19.28 18.66 5.50
C MET A 62 20.46 17.95 6.15
N SER A 63 20.75 18.18 7.43
CA SER A 63 21.78 17.42 8.15
C SER A 63 21.40 15.95 8.27
N ILE A 64 20.15 15.65 8.64
CA ILE A 64 19.64 14.27 8.70
C ILE A 64 19.80 13.56 7.35
N ILE A 65 19.43 14.23 6.25
CA ILE A 65 19.58 13.64 4.91
C ILE A 65 21.06 13.47 4.53
N SER A 66 21.92 14.45 4.83
CA SER A 66 23.34 14.37 4.47
C SER A 66 24.09 13.32 5.28
N GLU A 67 23.81 13.21 6.58
CA GLU A 67 24.45 12.26 7.51
C GLU A 67 23.92 10.83 7.35
N SER A 68 22.79 10.64 6.69
CA SER A 68 22.25 9.30 6.43
C SER A 68 23.24 8.46 5.63
N PRO A 69 23.44 7.17 5.98
CA PRO A 69 24.36 6.29 5.25
C PRO A 69 24.02 6.20 3.76
N SER A 70 25.04 6.22 2.89
CA SER A 70 24.84 6.13 1.44
C SER A 70 24.11 4.85 1.02
N SER A 71 24.33 3.74 1.75
CA SER A 71 23.60 2.49 1.54
C SER A 71 22.10 2.65 1.79
N ALA A 72 21.69 3.36 2.85
CA ALA A 72 20.28 3.60 3.14
C ALA A 72 19.62 4.46 2.05
N LYS A 73 20.30 5.51 1.61
CA LYS A 73 19.85 6.37 0.50
C LYS A 73 19.67 5.56 -0.80
N LEU A 74 20.67 4.75 -1.17
CA LEU A 74 20.64 3.93 -2.37
C LEU A 74 19.52 2.87 -2.32
N MET A 75 19.38 2.19 -1.18
CA MET A 75 18.30 1.19 -0.98
C MET A 75 16.92 1.85 -1.03
N SER A 76 16.74 3.01 -0.39
CA SER A 76 15.48 3.76 -0.47
C SER A 76 15.13 4.15 -1.91
N MET A 77 16.12 4.60 -2.70
CA MET A 77 15.91 4.90 -4.11
C MET A 77 15.55 3.65 -4.92
N PHE A 78 16.28 2.56 -4.71
CA PHE A 78 16.03 1.30 -5.41
C PHE A 78 14.62 0.75 -5.12
N PHE A 79 14.25 0.65 -3.86
CA PHE A 79 12.91 0.20 -3.49
C PHE A 79 11.82 1.20 -3.89
N GLY A 80 12.12 2.50 -3.92
CA GLY A 80 11.22 3.52 -4.44
C GLY A 80 10.91 3.32 -5.93
N ILE A 81 11.90 2.98 -6.74
CA ILE A 81 11.73 2.67 -8.17
C ILE A 81 10.85 1.41 -8.31
N LEU A 82 11.15 0.33 -7.57
CA LEU A 82 10.34 -0.89 -7.59
C LEU A 82 8.89 -0.62 -7.17
N TRP A 83 8.70 0.20 -6.15
CA TRP A 83 7.37 0.61 -5.70
C TRP A 83 6.63 1.44 -6.76
N GLY A 84 7.35 2.28 -7.51
CA GLY A 84 6.80 3.02 -8.64
C GLY A 84 6.24 2.12 -9.74
N PHE A 85 6.95 1.05 -10.11
CA PHE A 85 6.44 0.02 -11.01
C PHE A 85 5.20 -0.68 -10.45
N GLY A 86 5.23 -1.02 -9.16
CA GLY A 86 4.07 -1.60 -8.46
C GLY A 86 2.87 -0.65 -8.47
N GLY A 87 3.08 0.64 -8.22
CA GLY A 87 2.04 1.67 -8.27
C GLY A 87 1.42 1.82 -9.66
N LEU A 88 2.24 1.79 -10.71
CA LEU A 88 1.76 1.85 -12.09
C LEU A 88 0.89 0.63 -12.43
N THR A 89 1.36 -0.58 -12.13
CA THR A 89 0.59 -1.81 -12.37
C THR A 89 -0.68 -1.88 -11.55
N PHE A 90 -0.65 -1.38 -10.30
CA PHE A 90 -1.83 -1.21 -9.46
C PHE A 90 -2.86 -0.28 -10.12
N GLY A 91 -2.43 0.89 -10.59
CA GLY A 91 -3.29 1.83 -11.28
C GLY A 91 -3.90 1.23 -12.56
N LEU A 92 -3.12 0.51 -13.34
CA LEU A 92 -3.61 -0.20 -14.52
C LEU A 92 -4.62 -1.30 -14.15
N SER A 93 -4.41 -2.03 -13.05
CA SER A 93 -5.37 -3.03 -12.59
C SER A 93 -6.74 -2.41 -12.28
N ILE A 94 -6.76 -1.23 -11.66
CA ILE A 94 -7.99 -0.49 -11.38
C ILE A 94 -8.65 0.01 -12.68
N ARG A 95 -7.85 0.45 -13.64
CA ARG A 95 -8.35 0.90 -14.94
C ARG A 95 -9.03 -0.22 -15.72
N TYR A 96 -8.44 -1.41 -15.76
CA TYR A 96 -8.94 -2.52 -16.57
C TYR A 96 -9.98 -3.39 -15.85
N LEU A 97 -9.84 -3.61 -14.56
CA LEU A 97 -10.70 -4.48 -13.76
C LEU A 97 -11.76 -3.72 -12.96
N GLY A 98 -11.66 -2.40 -12.93
CA GLY A 98 -12.48 -1.56 -12.05
C GLY A 98 -11.94 -1.48 -10.62
N VAL A 99 -12.43 -0.48 -9.88
CA VAL A 99 -11.91 -0.14 -8.54
C VAL A 99 -12.04 -1.32 -7.58
N ALA A 100 -13.24 -1.93 -7.51
CA ALA A 100 -13.48 -2.98 -6.52
C ALA A 100 -12.61 -4.22 -6.76
N LEU A 101 -12.57 -4.73 -7.98
CA LEU A 101 -11.83 -5.95 -8.31
C LEU A 101 -10.32 -5.70 -8.37
N GLY A 102 -9.89 -4.65 -9.06
CA GLY A 102 -8.46 -4.32 -9.20
C GLY A 102 -7.81 -4.03 -7.85
N GLN A 103 -8.48 -3.24 -7.00
CA GLN A 103 -7.97 -2.91 -5.67
C GLN A 103 -7.93 -4.12 -4.74
N SER A 104 -8.99 -4.95 -4.75
CA SER A 104 -9.03 -6.15 -3.89
C SER A 104 -7.95 -7.16 -4.26
N ILE A 105 -7.76 -7.44 -5.56
CA ILE A 105 -6.72 -8.36 -6.01
C ILE A 105 -5.33 -7.82 -5.67
N ALA A 106 -5.03 -6.58 -6.04
CA ALA A 106 -3.71 -6.01 -5.84
C ALA A 106 -3.34 -5.91 -4.35
N LEU A 107 -4.20 -5.30 -3.52
CA LEU A 107 -3.93 -5.13 -2.10
C LEU A 107 -3.94 -6.45 -1.33
N GLY A 108 -4.85 -7.35 -1.68
CA GLY A 108 -4.94 -8.64 -1.02
C GLY A 108 -3.75 -9.54 -1.33
N LEU A 109 -3.27 -9.57 -2.58
CA LEU A 109 -2.05 -10.30 -2.92
C LEU A 109 -0.82 -9.65 -2.29
N CYS A 110 -0.72 -8.32 -2.29
CA CYS A 110 0.35 -7.61 -1.58
C CYS A 110 0.36 -7.95 -0.09
N ALA A 111 -0.80 -7.98 0.57
CA ALA A 111 -0.90 -8.36 1.97
C ALA A 111 -0.49 -9.82 2.20
N ALA A 112 -0.96 -10.75 1.36
CA ALA A 112 -0.61 -12.16 1.47
C ALA A 112 0.89 -12.41 1.29
N PHE A 113 1.47 -11.93 0.20
CA PHE A 113 2.91 -12.10 -0.07
C PHE A 113 3.78 -11.31 0.91
N GLY A 114 3.40 -10.08 1.25
CA GLY A 114 4.11 -9.27 2.23
C GLY A 114 4.14 -9.88 3.63
N THR A 115 3.12 -10.66 3.98
CA THR A 115 3.05 -11.36 5.26
C THR A 115 3.82 -12.68 5.24
N LEU A 116 3.84 -13.41 4.13
CA LEU A 116 4.43 -14.74 4.05
C LEU A 116 5.91 -14.74 3.66
N ILE A 117 6.32 -13.86 2.74
CA ILE A 117 7.69 -13.88 2.21
C ILE A 117 8.76 -13.60 3.29
N PRO A 118 8.64 -12.59 4.17
CA PRO A 118 9.67 -12.29 5.15
C PRO A 118 9.95 -13.46 6.11
N PRO A 119 8.96 -14.11 6.74
CA PRO A 119 9.21 -15.27 7.60
C PRO A 119 9.83 -16.46 6.83
N ILE A 120 9.40 -16.70 5.59
CA ILE A 120 9.97 -17.79 4.76
C ILE A 120 11.44 -17.53 4.47
N ILE A 121 11.82 -16.30 4.13
CA ILE A 121 13.24 -15.94 3.90
C ILE A 121 14.05 -16.03 5.20
N ALA A 122 13.45 -15.66 6.34
CA ALA A 122 14.08 -15.79 7.65
C ALA A 122 14.23 -17.24 8.11
N GLY A 123 13.61 -18.20 7.43
CA GLY A 123 13.62 -19.62 7.84
C GLY A 123 12.67 -19.94 8.98
N ASP A 124 11.72 -19.06 9.29
CA ASP A 124 10.75 -19.25 10.35
C ASP A 124 9.73 -20.34 9.99
N ASN A 125 9.54 -21.29 10.92
CA ASN A 125 8.48 -22.28 10.74
C ASN A 125 7.15 -21.75 11.25
N LEU A 126 6.35 -21.17 10.34
CA LEU A 126 5.03 -20.61 10.66
C LEU A 126 4.06 -21.65 11.24
N PHE A 127 4.25 -22.93 10.94
CA PHE A 127 3.39 -24.01 11.49
C PHE A 127 3.78 -24.39 12.93
N ALA A 128 4.95 -24.01 13.41
CA ALA A 128 5.43 -24.38 14.72
C ALA A 128 4.89 -23.51 15.86
N THR A 129 4.31 -22.36 15.55
CA THR A 129 3.83 -21.39 16.55
C THR A 129 2.34 -21.07 16.41
N LYS A 130 1.69 -20.77 17.52
CA LYS A 130 0.28 -20.30 17.49
C LYS A 130 0.14 -19.00 16.68
N ALA A 131 1.09 -18.08 16.81
CA ALA A 131 1.10 -16.85 16.04
C ALA A 131 1.23 -17.11 14.54
N GLY A 132 2.12 -18.04 14.13
CA GLY A 132 2.27 -18.44 12.74
C GLY A 132 1.01 -19.07 12.17
N ILE A 133 0.35 -19.96 12.90
CA ILE A 133 -0.92 -20.59 12.48
C ILE A 133 -2.02 -19.52 12.32
N LEU A 134 -2.13 -18.57 13.25
CA LEU A 134 -3.08 -17.45 13.12
C LEU A 134 -2.78 -16.58 11.91
N THR A 135 -1.52 -16.29 11.64
CA THR A 135 -1.09 -15.57 10.46
C THR A 135 -1.48 -16.28 9.18
N LEU A 136 -1.19 -17.58 9.07
CA LEU A 136 -1.57 -18.41 7.91
C LEU A 136 -3.09 -18.45 7.71
N THR A 137 -3.84 -18.57 8.81
CA THR A 137 -5.32 -18.55 8.76
C THR A 137 -5.83 -17.20 8.26
N GLY A 138 -5.26 -16.08 8.75
CA GLY A 138 -5.62 -14.74 8.30
C GLY A 138 -5.33 -14.52 6.81
N VAL A 139 -4.18 -14.99 6.33
CA VAL A 139 -3.82 -14.93 4.90
C VAL A 139 -4.79 -15.78 4.06
N ALA A 140 -5.11 -17.00 4.50
CA ALA A 140 -6.06 -17.86 3.81
C ALA A 140 -7.46 -17.23 3.70
N LEU A 141 -7.95 -16.61 4.78
CA LEU A 141 -9.21 -15.88 4.78
C LEU A 141 -9.17 -14.66 3.85
N THR A 142 -8.05 -13.94 3.81
CA THR A 142 -7.86 -12.80 2.89
C THR A 142 -7.93 -13.27 1.43
N VAL A 143 -7.22 -14.32 1.07
CA VAL A 143 -7.23 -14.88 -0.29
C VAL A 143 -8.62 -15.39 -0.67
N ALA A 144 -9.32 -16.07 0.25
CA ALA A 144 -10.70 -16.49 0.03
C ALA A 144 -11.64 -15.29 -0.20
N GLY A 145 -11.49 -14.21 0.59
CA GLY A 145 -12.24 -12.98 0.40
C GLY A 145 -12.00 -12.34 -0.98
N ILE A 146 -10.74 -12.31 -1.45
CA ILE A 146 -10.39 -11.83 -2.79
C ILE A 146 -11.08 -12.67 -3.86
N ALA A 147 -11.07 -13.99 -3.72
CA ALA A 147 -11.72 -14.89 -4.66
C ALA A 147 -13.24 -14.63 -4.76
N VAL A 148 -13.90 -14.39 -3.62
CA VAL A 148 -15.33 -14.03 -3.58
C VAL A 148 -15.59 -12.70 -4.28
N ILE A 149 -14.78 -11.67 -3.99
CA ILE A 149 -14.91 -10.36 -4.63
C ILE A 149 -14.64 -10.47 -6.13
N GLY A 150 -13.63 -11.26 -6.52
CA GLY A 150 -13.30 -11.54 -7.91
C GLY A 150 -14.46 -12.21 -8.65
N TYR A 151 -15.06 -13.20 -8.03
CA TYR A 151 -16.23 -13.88 -8.59
C TYR A 151 -17.43 -12.93 -8.73
N ALA A 152 -17.75 -12.16 -7.69
CA ALA A 152 -18.81 -11.16 -7.73
C ALA A 152 -18.56 -10.07 -8.80
N GLY A 153 -17.30 -9.66 -8.98
CA GLY A 153 -16.90 -8.72 -10.04
C GLY A 153 -17.13 -9.29 -11.44
N SER A 154 -16.80 -10.56 -11.67
CA SER A 154 -16.98 -11.23 -12.95
C SER A 154 -18.46 -11.39 -13.35
N LEU A 155 -19.35 -11.53 -12.38
CA LEU A 155 -20.80 -11.60 -12.62
C LEU A 155 -21.39 -10.24 -13.05
N LYS A 156 -20.76 -9.13 -12.66
CA LYS A 156 -21.23 -7.78 -12.97
C LYS A 156 -20.80 -7.30 -14.36
N THR A 157 -19.84 -7.96 -14.97
CA THR A 157 -19.29 -7.62 -16.30
C THR A 157 -19.95 -8.41 -17.44
N LYS A 158 -20.81 -9.37 -17.10
CA LYS A 158 -21.73 -10.05 -18.04
C LYS A 158 -23.07 -9.33 -18.08
#